data_28fc4f6397bf0268b3229747cc2077a6
#
_entry.id   28fc4f6397bf0268b3229747cc2077a6
#
_cell.length_a   1.000
_cell.length_b   1.000
_cell.length_c   1.000
_cell.angle_alpha   90.00
_cell.angle_beta   90.00
_cell.angle_gamma   90.00
#
_symmetry.space_group_name_H-M   'P 1'
#
loop_
_entity.id
_entity.type
_entity.pdbx_description
1 polymer ?
#
loop_
_entity_poly.entity_id
_entity_poly.type
_entity_poly.pdbx_seq_one_letter_code
_entity_poly.pdbx_strand_id
1 'polypeptide(L)'
;MMNFWSGFFKDAMASRGDCAHETVRDPGIVAGRSSALEKLYQKEGVTWRLDADGERIPGFIEPLFAKEKEKKYQQAYITNMYGYYGYGMWLVFDKASGELIGRAGLEHREFPDAVELELGYLIDPDRQGQGLATEVCQAILAFAREELDFPRVNALTDQKNVASVALLQKLGFYYLEDTDVSGSRTQRYIYEFS
;
A
#
# COMPACT_ATOMS: atom_id res chain seq x y z
N MET A 1 -15.26 -13.63 20.25
CA MET A 1 -16.07 -12.64 19.48
C MET A 1 -15.70 -12.79 18.03
N MET A 2 -16.63 -13.28 17.21
CA MET A 2 -16.36 -14.07 15.99
C MET A 2 -16.37 -13.21 14.72
N ASN A 3 -15.34 -13.38 13.91
CA ASN A 3 -15.31 -13.53 12.45
C ASN A 3 -16.37 -12.84 11.52
N PHE A 4 -16.94 -11.70 11.88
CA PHE A 4 -17.85 -10.99 10.98
C PHE A 4 -17.13 -10.24 9.84
N TRP A 5 -15.89 -9.84 10.04
CA TRP A 5 -15.13 -8.95 9.13
C TRP A 5 -14.51 -9.63 7.91
N SER A 6 -14.28 -10.95 7.95
CA SER A 6 -13.61 -11.66 6.85
C SER A 6 -14.49 -11.89 5.62
N GLY A 7 -15.81 -11.91 5.78
CA GLY A 7 -16.76 -12.11 4.68
C GLY A 7 -17.00 -10.84 3.89
N PHE A 8 -17.24 -9.73 4.59
CA PHE A 8 -17.64 -8.47 3.95
C PHE A 8 -16.56 -7.88 3.04
N PHE A 9 -15.29 -7.96 3.45
CA PHE A 9 -14.17 -7.47 2.65
C PHE A 9 -13.95 -8.29 1.39
N LYS A 10 -14.13 -9.62 1.46
CA LYS A 10 -14.10 -10.51 0.29
C LYS A 10 -15.18 -10.17 -0.72
N ASP A 11 -16.37 -9.84 -0.24
CA ASP A 11 -17.53 -9.63 -1.11
C ASP A 11 -17.58 -8.20 -1.69
N ALA A 12 -17.21 -7.18 -0.92
CA ALA A 12 -17.23 -5.79 -1.37
C ALA A 12 -16.18 -5.49 -2.45
N MET A 13 -15.02 -6.17 -2.37
CA MET A 13 -13.93 -5.98 -3.33
C MET A 13 -13.87 -7.06 -4.41
N ALA A 14 -14.48 -8.22 -4.21
CA ALA A 14 -14.58 -9.28 -5.23
C ALA A 14 -15.54 -8.93 -6.37
N SER A 15 -16.41 -7.93 -6.21
CA SER A 15 -17.47 -7.61 -7.16
C SER A 15 -17.12 -6.56 -8.23
N ARG A 16 -15.95 -5.90 -8.14
CA ARG A 16 -15.62 -4.78 -9.01
C ARG A 16 -14.15 -4.82 -9.44
N GLY A 17 -13.86 -5.42 -10.60
CA GLY A 17 -12.60 -5.24 -11.27
C GLY A 17 -11.69 -6.47 -11.38
N ASP A 18 -10.50 -6.28 -11.95
CA ASP A 18 -9.56 -7.34 -12.33
C ASP A 18 -8.58 -7.73 -11.19
N CYS A 19 -8.56 -6.99 -10.09
CA CYS A 19 -7.70 -7.26 -8.94
C CYS A 19 -8.47 -7.90 -7.78
N ALA A 20 -7.84 -8.90 -7.15
CA ALA A 20 -8.22 -9.39 -5.84
C ALA A 20 -7.16 -8.97 -4.82
N HIS A 21 -7.58 -8.45 -3.67
CA HIS A 21 -6.69 -8.34 -2.54
C HIS A 21 -7.06 -9.41 -1.51
N GLU A 22 -6.05 -9.92 -0.87
CA GLU A 22 -6.22 -10.91 0.20
C GLU A 22 -5.65 -10.33 1.49
N THR A 23 -6.48 -10.30 2.52
CA THR A 23 -6.03 -10.00 3.87
C THR A 23 -5.19 -11.17 4.34
N VAL A 24 -3.89 -10.98 4.48
CA VAL A 24 -3.00 -12.01 5.01
C VAL A 24 -3.23 -12.09 6.53
N ARG A 25 -4.19 -12.91 6.94
CA ARG A 25 -4.44 -13.21 8.35
C ARG A 25 -3.70 -14.45 8.84
N ASP A 26 -3.21 -15.29 7.92
CA ASP A 26 -2.54 -16.54 8.23
C ASP A 26 -1.02 -16.39 8.12
N PRO A 27 -0.26 -16.58 9.22
CA PRO A 27 1.20 -16.58 9.20
C PRO A 27 1.81 -17.59 8.22
N GLY A 28 1.13 -18.71 7.97
CA GLY A 28 1.54 -19.71 6.98
C GLY A 28 1.48 -19.20 5.54
N ILE A 29 0.51 -18.35 5.24
CA ILE A 29 0.37 -17.69 3.93
C ILE A 29 1.53 -16.70 3.71
N VAL A 30 1.94 -15.97 4.75
CA VAL A 30 3.08 -15.04 4.68
C VAL A 30 4.37 -15.76 4.33
N ALA A 31 4.64 -16.92 4.95
CA ALA A 31 5.86 -17.68 4.70
C ALA A 31 5.96 -18.18 3.24
N GLY A 32 4.86 -18.60 2.63
CA GLY A 32 4.81 -19.03 1.24
C GLY A 32 4.88 -17.89 0.21
N ARG A 33 4.50 -16.66 0.62
CA ARG A 33 4.43 -15.48 -0.26
C ARG A 33 5.60 -14.51 -0.08
N SER A 34 6.43 -14.69 0.94
CA SER A 34 7.60 -13.85 1.18
C SER A 34 8.56 -13.86 -0.02
N SER A 35 8.72 -14.99 -0.72
CA SER A 35 9.57 -15.07 -1.90
C SER A 35 9.01 -14.31 -3.11
N ALA A 36 7.68 -14.22 -3.25
CA ALA A 36 7.06 -13.43 -4.31
C ALA A 36 7.19 -11.93 -4.01
N LEU A 37 7.02 -11.55 -2.75
CA LEU A 37 7.23 -10.16 -2.30
C LEU A 37 8.71 -9.76 -2.44
N GLU A 38 9.66 -10.63 -2.08
CA GLU A 38 11.09 -10.40 -2.30
C GLU A 38 11.39 -10.14 -3.78
N LYS A 39 10.84 -10.95 -4.68
CA LYS A 39 11.01 -10.77 -6.14
C LYS A 39 10.45 -9.43 -6.62
N LEU A 40 9.27 -9.04 -6.13
CA LEU A 40 8.66 -7.74 -6.45
C LEU A 40 9.57 -6.59 -6.00
N TYR A 41 10.11 -6.65 -4.77
CA TYR A 41 10.96 -5.61 -4.21
C TYR A 41 12.35 -5.55 -4.85
N GLN A 42 12.78 -6.58 -5.56
CA GLN A 42 14.03 -6.58 -6.34
C GLN A 42 13.91 -5.95 -7.71
N LYS A 43 12.70 -5.62 -8.18
CA LYS A 43 12.52 -4.98 -9.48
C LYS A 43 12.98 -3.52 -9.45
N GLU A 44 13.53 -3.07 -10.58
CA GLU A 44 13.83 -1.65 -10.80
C GLU A 44 12.56 -0.81 -10.66
N GLY A 45 12.70 0.39 -10.10
CA GLY A 45 11.59 1.29 -9.83
C GLY A 45 10.86 1.04 -8.51
N VAL A 46 11.19 -0.05 -7.80
CA VAL A 46 10.63 -0.36 -6.47
C VAL A 46 11.59 0.15 -5.38
N THR A 47 12.58 -0.64 -4.99
CA THR A 47 13.54 -0.26 -3.94
C THR A 47 14.78 0.45 -4.48
N TRP A 48 14.97 0.46 -5.77
CA TRP A 48 16.03 1.17 -6.48
C TRP A 48 15.57 1.58 -7.88
N ARG A 49 16.25 2.57 -8.45
CA ARG A 49 16.08 3.01 -9.84
C ARG A 49 17.44 3.41 -10.41
N LEU A 50 17.52 3.60 -11.72
CA LEU A 50 18.71 4.18 -12.35
C LEU A 50 18.59 5.71 -12.42
N ASP A 51 19.66 6.41 -12.18
CA ASP A 51 19.77 7.84 -12.47
C ASP A 51 20.14 8.11 -13.95
N ALA A 52 20.40 9.37 -14.29
CA ALA A 52 20.73 9.77 -15.66
C ALA A 52 22.06 9.17 -16.17
N ASP A 53 22.96 8.81 -15.27
CA ASP A 53 24.28 8.22 -15.58
C ASP A 53 24.26 6.69 -15.55
N GLY A 54 23.09 6.09 -15.23
CA GLY A 54 22.89 4.64 -15.15
C GLY A 54 23.33 4.01 -13.83
N GLU A 55 23.58 4.84 -12.81
CA GLU A 55 23.94 4.34 -11.48
C GLU A 55 22.69 4.04 -10.64
N ARG A 56 22.80 3.01 -9.79
CA ARG A 56 21.72 2.65 -8.87
C ARG A 56 21.57 3.66 -7.74
N ILE A 57 20.39 4.23 -7.64
CA ILE A 57 19.99 5.10 -6.53
C ILE A 57 18.76 4.55 -5.82
N PRO A 58 18.47 4.96 -4.56
CA PRO A 58 17.28 4.52 -3.86
C PRO A 58 16.00 4.75 -4.66
N GLY A 59 15.12 3.75 -4.66
CA GLY A 59 13.76 3.83 -5.22
C GLY A 59 12.82 4.58 -4.28
N PHE A 60 11.53 4.44 -4.52
CA PHE A 60 10.49 5.11 -3.73
C PHE A 60 10.00 4.29 -2.53
N ILE A 61 10.40 3.03 -2.45
CA ILE A 61 9.98 2.07 -1.41
C ILE A 61 11.22 1.56 -0.69
N GLU A 62 11.16 1.52 0.62
CA GLU A 62 12.24 0.94 1.44
C GLU A 62 12.43 -0.55 1.16
N PRO A 63 13.70 -1.05 1.16
CA PRO A 63 13.98 -2.47 1.03
C PRO A 63 13.37 -3.27 2.18
N LEU A 64 13.02 -4.54 1.90
CA LEU A 64 12.66 -5.48 2.94
C LEU A 64 13.83 -5.75 3.87
N PHE A 65 13.53 -6.07 5.13
CA PHE A 65 14.53 -6.55 6.06
C PHE A 65 15.15 -7.89 5.60
N ALA A 66 16.31 -8.26 6.19
CA ALA A 66 16.83 -9.62 6.02
C ALA A 66 15.77 -10.66 6.46
N LYS A 67 15.69 -11.78 5.72
CA LYS A 67 14.61 -12.78 5.73
C LYS A 67 14.01 -13.11 7.11
N GLU A 68 14.86 -13.41 8.10
CA GLU A 68 14.37 -13.74 9.44
C GLU A 68 13.81 -12.54 10.19
N LYS A 69 14.37 -11.35 9.98
CA LYS A 69 13.87 -10.11 10.57
C LYS A 69 12.54 -9.72 9.92
N GLU A 70 12.43 -9.85 8.60
CA GLU A 70 11.21 -9.60 7.85
C GLU A 70 10.07 -10.52 8.31
N LYS A 71 10.34 -11.82 8.47
CA LYS A 71 9.36 -12.78 8.98
C LYS A 71 8.81 -12.39 10.36
N LYS A 72 9.70 -11.99 11.28
CA LYS A 72 9.32 -11.53 12.62
C LYS A 72 8.52 -10.23 12.55
N TYR A 73 8.94 -9.30 11.69
CA TYR A 73 8.22 -8.05 11.47
C TYR A 73 6.82 -8.31 10.93
N GLN A 74 6.66 -9.13 9.88
CA GLN A 74 5.37 -9.47 9.30
C GLN A 74 4.46 -10.17 10.31
N GLN A 75 5.00 -11.08 11.14
CA GLN A 75 4.22 -11.73 12.20
C GLN A 75 3.71 -10.72 13.23
N ALA A 76 4.56 -9.81 13.68
CA ALA A 76 4.18 -8.75 14.61
C ALA A 76 3.17 -7.79 13.96
N TYR A 77 3.37 -7.43 12.70
CA TYR A 77 2.49 -6.58 11.93
C TYR A 77 1.07 -7.18 11.80
N ILE A 78 0.98 -8.48 11.45
CA ILE A 78 -0.30 -9.19 11.38
C ILE A 78 -1.01 -9.17 12.73
N THR A 79 -0.29 -9.50 13.81
CA THR A 79 -0.88 -9.56 15.14
C THR A 79 -1.35 -8.20 15.63
N ASN A 80 -0.54 -7.17 15.45
CA ASN A 80 -0.80 -5.86 16.01
C ASN A 80 -1.68 -4.98 15.11
N MET A 81 -1.42 -4.95 13.79
CA MET A 81 -2.19 -4.10 12.88
C MET A 81 -3.53 -4.75 12.52
N TYR A 82 -3.53 -5.91 11.89
CA TYR A 82 -4.78 -6.56 11.50
C TYR A 82 -5.59 -7.09 12.68
N GLY A 83 -4.91 -7.55 13.74
CA GLY A 83 -5.58 -8.06 14.96
C GLY A 83 -6.27 -6.97 15.75
N TYR A 84 -5.72 -5.77 15.79
CA TYR A 84 -6.23 -4.65 16.58
C TYR A 84 -7.09 -3.69 15.74
N TYR A 85 -6.57 -3.22 14.61
CA TYR A 85 -7.24 -2.21 13.78
C TYR A 85 -8.14 -2.80 12.68
N GLY A 86 -7.95 -4.06 12.31
CA GLY A 86 -8.69 -4.69 11.21
C GLY A 86 -8.20 -4.35 9.81
N TYR A 87 -7.22 -3.47 9.66
CA TYR A 87 -6.64 -3.04 8.38
C TYR A 87 -5.11 -2.94 8.45
N GLY A 88 -4.49 -2.67 7.31
CA GLY A 88 -3.04 -2.56 7.15
C GLY A 88 -2.67 -2.61 5.67
N MET A 89 -1.42 -2.93 5.36
CA MET A 89 -0.92 -3.07 4.00
C MET A 89 -1.20 -4.47 3.44
N TRP A 90 -2.21 -4.60 2.60
CA TRP A 90 -2.61 -5.86 1.95
C TRP A 90 -1.73 -6.23 0.77
N LEU A 91 -1.64 -7.52 0.47
CA LEU A 91 -1.08 -8.02 -0.78
C LEU A 91 -2.14 -7.97 -1.88
N VAL A 92 -1.74 -7.55 -3.07
CA VAL A 92 -2.60 -7.41 -4.24
C VAL A 92 -2.27 -8.51 -5.24
N PHE A 93 -3.29 -9.26 -5.65
CA PHE A 93 -3.17 -10.36 -6.61
C PHE A 93 -3.99 -10.10 -7.85
N ASP A 94 -3.46 -10.50 -8.98
CA ASP A 94 -4.22 -10.59 -10.23
C ASP A 94 -5.22 -11.77 -10.13
N LYS A 95 -6.49 -11.51 -10.38
CA LYS A 95 -7.55 -12.53 -10.24
C LYS A 95 -7.42 -13.68 -11.24
N ALA A 96 -6.94 -13.39 -12.43
CA ALA A 96 -6.89 -14.38 -13.50
C ALA A 96 -5.70 -15.33 -13.33
N SER A 97 -4.53 -14.81 -12.95
CA SER A 97 -3.30 -15.60 -12.81
C SER A 97 -3.03 -16.06 -11.38
N GLY A 98 -3.58 -15.37 -10.38
CA GLY A 98 -3.23 -15.56 -8.97
C GLY A 98 -1.83 -15.04 -8.60
N GLU A 99 -1.18 -14.30 -9.48
CA GLU A 99 0.14 -13.72 -9.23
C GLU A 99 0.08 -12.53 -8.29
N LEU A 100 1.09 -12.41 -7.42
CA LEU A 100 1.29 -11.21 -6.61
C LEU A 100 1.74 -10.07 -7.52
N ILE A 101 0.95 -9.01 -7.59
CA ILE A 101 1.19 -7.84 -8.46
C ILE A 101 1.38 -6.55 -7.70
N GLY A 102 1.30 -6.57 -6.37
CA GLY A 102 1.47 -5.36 -5.61
C GLY A 102 1.21 -5.49 -4.12
N ARG A 103 1.27 -4.35 -3.48
CA ARG A 103 0.91 -4.16 -2.06
C ARG A 103 0.23 -2.80 -1.92
N ALA A 104 -0.88 -2.73 -1.22
CA ALA A 104 -1.56 -1.47 -0.96
C ALA A 104 -2.40 -1.55 0.31
N GLY A 105 -2.65 -0.43 0.97
CA GLY A 105 -3.42 -0.43 2.20
C GLY A 105 -3.40 0.88 2.95
N LEU A 106 -3.78 0.80 4.22
CA LEU A 106 -3.83 1.93 5.14
C LEU A 106 -2.93 1.66 6.34
N GLU A 107 -2.21 2.68 6.73
CA GLU A 107 -1.38 2.69 7.94
C GLU A 107 -1.63 3.96 8.75
N HIS A 108 -1.36 3.89 10.05
CA HIS A 108 -1.32 5.09 10.88
C HIS A 108 0.00 5.82 10.66
N ARG A 109 -0.10 7.13 10.44
CA ARG A 109 1.05 8.02 10.35
C ARG A 109 0.94 9.11 11.40
N GLU A 110 2.02 9.33 12.15
CA GLU A 110 2.15 10.47 13.04
C GLU A 110 2.55 11.72 12.25
N PHE A 111 1.73 12.74 12.32
CA PHE A 111 2.02 14.09 11.88
C PHE A 111 2.20 14.98 13.12
N PRO A 112 2.77 16.21 13.03
CA PRO A 112 3.04 17.05 14.18
C PRO A 112 1.80 17.37 15.03
N ASP A 113 0.64 17.37 14.44
CA ASP A 113 -0.65 17.77 15.03
C ASP A 113 -1.64 16.61 15.24
N ALA A 114 -1.43 15.46 14.62
CA ALA A 114 -2.35 14.35 14.72
C ALA A 114 -1.76 13.01 14.24
N VAL A 115 -2.40 11.91 14.67
CA VAL A 115 -2.22 10.59 14.03
C VAL A 115 -3.34 10.42 13.02
N GLU A 116 -2.99 10.19 11.76
CA GLU A 116 -3.94 10.08 10.65
C GLU A 116 -3.69 8.83 9.82
N LEU A 117 -4.67 8.49 8.99
CA LEU A 117 -4.51 7.40 8.02
C LEU A 117 -3.65 7.85 6.83
N GLU A 118 -2.75 6.97 6.42
CA GLU A 118 -1.97 7.10 5.19
C GLU A 118 -2.30 5.96 4.24
N LEU A 119 -2.61 6.29 2.99
CA LEU A 119 -2.73 5.35 1.88
C LEU A 119 -1.35 5.07 1.30
N GLY A 120 -0.89 3.83 1.44
CA GLY A 120 0.30 3.32 0.79
C GLY A 120 -0.05 2.38 -0.36
N TYR A 121 0.73 2.40 -1.44
CA TYR A 121 0.55 1.47 -2.57
C TYR A 121 1.84 1.25 -3.37
N LEU A 122 1.95 0.06 -3.90
CA LEU A 122 2.97 -0.38 -4.82
C LEU A 122 2.33 -1.35 -5.81
N ILE A 123 2.49 -1.11 -7.11
CA ILE A 123 2.13 -2.07 -8.17
C ILE A 123 3.40 -2.45 -8.93
N ASP A 124 3.54 -3.72 -9.22
CA ASP A 124 4.61 -4.30 -10.01
C ASP A 124 4.88 -3.43 -11.26
N PRO A 125 6.12 -2.95 -11.47
CA PRO A 125 6.47 -2.12 -12.62
C PRO A 125 6.00 -2.70 -13.97
N ASP A 126 6.07 -4.03 -14.14
CA ASP A 126 5.64 -4.71 -15.37
C ASP A 126 4.11 -4.72 -15.57
N ARG A 127 3.35 -4.36 -14.54
CA ARG A 127 1.88 -4.34 -14.53
C ARG A 127 1.31 -2.91 -14.39
N GLN A 128 2.17 -1.90 -14.41
CA GLN A 128 1.74 -0.50 -14.38
C GLN A 128 1.07 -0.07 -15.69
N GLY A 129 0.39 1.08 -15.69
CA GLY A 129 -0.31 1.60 -16.87
C GLY A 129 -1.63 0.88 -17.22
N GLN A 130 -2.03 -0.15 -16.48
CA GLN A 130 -3.23 -0.97 -16.70
C GLN A 130 -4.43 -0.54 -15.84
N GLY A 131 -4.32 0.54 -15.07
CA GLY A 131 -5.39 1.02 -14.19
C GLY A 131 -5.46 0.33 -12.82
N LEU A 132 -4.65 -0.70 -12.57
CA LEU A 132 -4.69 -1.54 -11.36
C LEU A 132 -4.51 -0.74 -10.06
N ALA A 133 -3.56 0.20 -10.03
CA ALA A 133 -3.37 1.08 -8.87
C ALA A 133 -4.61 1.93 -8.59
N THR A 134 -5.28 2.45 -9.63
CA THR A 134 -6.52 3.21 -9.47
C THR A 134 -7.61 2.36 -8.86
N GLU A 135 -7.82 1.16 -9.38
CA GLU A 135 -8.83 0.22 -8.91
C GLU A 135 -8.63 -0.14 -7.43
N VAL A 136 -7.41 -0.55 -7.07
CA VAL A 136 -7.08 -0.94 -5.70
C VAL A 136 -7.23 0.23 -4.72
N CYS A 137 -6.70 1.40 -5.07
CA CYS A 137 -6.79 2.58 -4.19
C CYS A 137 -8.24 3.07 -4.03
N GLN A 138 -9.06 3.03 -5.08
CA GLN A 138 -10.49 3.37 -4.99
C GLN A 138 -11.22 2.43 -4.03
N ALA A 139 -10.94 1.15 -4.08
CA ALA A 139 -11.53 0.17 -3.19
C ALA A 139 -11.10 0.39 -1.72
N ILE A 140 -9.82 0.73 -1.48
CA ILE A 140 -9.31 1.05 -0.14
C ILE A 140 -9.96 2.34 0.40
N LEU A 141 -10.13 3.37 -0.43
CA LEU A 141 -10.81 4.61 -0.03
C LEU A 141 -12.29 4.37 0.27
N ALA A 142 -12.97 3.52 -0.51
CA ALA A 142 -14.35 3.13 -0.23
C ALA A 142 -14.46 2.42 1.13
N PHE A 143 -13.56 1.47 1.42
CA PHE A 143 -13.48 0.82 2.72
C PHE A 143 -13.21 1.83 3.84
N ALA A 144 -12.26 2.74 3.67
CA ALA A 144 -11.95 3.74 4.70
C ALA A 144 -13.16 4.62 5.02
N ARG A 145 -13.93 5.01 4.00
CA ARG A 145 -15.15 5.80 4.16
C ARG A 145 -16.28 5.04 4.85
N GLU A 146 -16.45 3.75 4.52
CA GLU A 146 -17.60 2.96 4.96
C GLU A 146 -17.40 2.33 6.34
N GLU A 147 -16.15 2.02 6.70
CA GLU A 147 -15.83 1.18 7.85
C GLU A 147 -14.97 1.90 8.91
N LEU A 148 -14.31 3.01 8.54
CA LEU A 148 -13.40 3.71 9.44
C LEU A 148 -13.88 5.14 9.65
N ASP A 149 -13.91 5.56 10.92
CA ASP A 149 -14.35 6.91 11.33
C ASP A 149 -13.17 7.90 11.28
N PHE A 150 -12.59 8.09 10.09
CA PHE A 150 -11.57 9.10 9.87
C PHE A 150 -12.07 10.16 8.90
N PRO A 151 -11.82 11.45 9.16
CA PRO A 151 -12.31 12.53 8.30
C PRO A 151 -11.57 12.60 6.96
N ARG A 152 -10.34 12.07 6.91
CA ARG A 152 -9.46 12.15 5.74
C ARG A 152 -8.44 11.03 5.69
N VAL A 153 -7.87 10.84 4.51
CA VAL A 153 -6.73 9.95 4.24
C VAL A 153 -5.61 10.75 3.63
N ASN A 154 -4.38 10.53 4.10
CA ASN A 154 -3.17 11.13 3.55
C ASN A 154 -2.50 10.19 2.56
N ALA A 155 -1.66 10.74 1.70
CA ALA A 155 -0.71 9.99 0.91
C ALA A 155 0.59 10.78 0.81
N LEU A 156 1.71 10.10 0.95
CA LEU A 156 3.04 10.69 0.86
C LEU A 156 3.73 10.22 -0.42
N THR A 157 4.34 11.13 -1.14
CA THR A 157 5.07 10.78 -2.36
C THR A 157 6.23 11.74 -2.65
N ASP A 158 7.30 11.24 -3.25
CA ASP A 158 8.35 12.08 -3.81
C ASP A 158 7.79 12.82 -5.05
N GLN A 159 8.03 14.12 -5.15
CA GLN A 159 7.65 14.93 -6.31
C GLN A 159 8.13 14.33 -7.65
N LYS A 160 9.26 13.64 -7.64
CA LYS A 160 9.82 12.97 -8.82
C LYS A 160 9.06 11.71 -9.22
N ASN A 161 8.20 11.19 -8.33
CA ASN A 161 7.33 10.06 -8.63
C ASN A 161 6.07 10.54 -9.35
N VAL A 162 6.25 10.96 -10.61
CA VAL A 162 5.19 11.56 -11.45
C VAL A 162 3.98 10.63 -11.58
N ALA A 163 4.20 9.32 -11.63
CA ALA A 163 3.13 8.34 -11.72
C ALA A 163 2.25 8.33 -10.45
N SER A 164 2.88 8.40 -9.27
CA SER A 164 2.17 8.49 -7.99
C SER A 164 1.40 9.80 -7.89
N VAL A 165 2.02 10.93 -8.21
CA VAL A 165 1.36 12.25 -8.23
C VAL A 165 0.11 12.25 -9.13
N ALA A 166 0.25 11.74 -10.36
CA ALA A 166 -0.87 11.66 -11.30
C ALA A 166 -2.00 10.75 -10.80
N LEU A 167 -1.66 9.63 -10.17
CA LEU A 167 -2.64 8.73 -9.57
C LEU A 167 -3.39 9.41 -8.42
N LEU A 168 -2.69 10.05 -7.50
CA LEU A 168 -3.31 10.75 -6.36
C LEU A 168 -4.28 11.83 -6.84
N GLN A 169 -3.89 12.66 -7.81
CA GLN A 169 -4.76 13.66 -8.41
C GLN A 169 -6.00 13.04 -9.07
N LYS A 170 -5.82 11.93 -9.80
CA LYS A 170 -6.94 11.19 -10.42
C LYS A 170 -7.92 10.63 -9.39
N LEU A 171 -7.42 10.23 -8.22
CA LEU A 171 -8.25 9.72 -7.11
C LEU A 171 -8.98 10.83 -6.35
N GLY A 172 -8.64 12.10 -6.60
CA GLY A 172 -9.23 13.24 -5.93
C GLY A 172 -8.43 13.78 -4.73
N PHE A 173 -7.22 13.28 -4.54
CA PHE A 173 -6.31 13.89 -3.56
C PHE A 173 -5.83 15.25 -4.06
N TYR A 174 -5.64 16.18 -3.15
CA TYR A 174 -5.01 17.47 -3.43
C TYR A 174 -3.75 17.66 -2.58
N TYR A 175 -2.79 18.39 -3.15
CA TYR A 175 -1.55 18.71 -2.47
C TYR A 175 -1.82 19.62 -1.26
N LEU A 176 -1.25 19.28 -0.12
CA LEU A 176 -1.34 20.07 1.10
C LEU A 176 -0.04 20.82 1.37
N GLU A 177 1.07 20.13 1.47
CA GLU A 177 2.35 20.68 1.89
C GLU A 177 3.54 19.81 1.53
N ASP A 178 4.74 20.39 1.56
CA ASP A 178 5.98 19.62 1.65
C ASP A 178 6.23 19.25 3.11
N THR A 179 6.57 18.02 3.37
CA THR A 179 6.89 17.50 4.70
C THR A 179 8.21 16.74 4.69
N ASP A 180 8.81 16.55 5.84
CA ASP A 180 9.98 15.69 6.00
C ASP A 180 9.56 14.36 6.61
N VAL A 181 9.93 13.27 5.95
CA VAL A 181 9.72 11.92 6.45
C VAL A 181 11.06 11.22 6.53
N SER A 182 11.52 10.97 7.74
CA SER A 182 12.80 10.29 7.99
C SER A 182 14.00 10.93 7.29
N GLY A 183 14.04 12.27 7.20
CA GLY A 183 15.10 13.02 6.55
C GLY A 183 14.96 13.13 5.02
N SER A 184 13.82 12.72 4.47
CA SER A 184 13.53 12.84 3.03
C SER A 184 12.38 13.82 2.81
N ARG A 185 12.62 14.83 1.97
CA ARG A 185 11.58 15.78 1.56
C ARG A 185 10.53 15.07 0.71
N THR A 186 9.29 15.12 1.16
CA THR A 186 8.16 14.40 0.61
C THR A 186 6.97 15.34 0.47
N GLN A 187 6.14 15.14 -0.55
CA GLN A 187 4.88 15.86 -0.70
C GLN A 187 3.77 15.10 -0.01
N ARG A 188 2.99 15.82 0.80
CA ARG A 188 1.78 15.32 1.46
C ARG A 188 0.56 15.73 0.65
N TYR A 189 -0.25 14.75 0.31
CA TYR A 189 -1.54 14.89 -0.34
C TYR A 189 -2.63 14.42 0.61
N ILE A 190 -3.82 15.02 0.53
CA ILE A 190 -4.97 14.61 1.35
C ILE A 190 -6.21 14.37 0.50
N TYR A 191 -7.02 13.41 0.94
CA TYR A 191 -8.36 13.10 0.44
C TYR A 191 -9.34 13.23 1.60
N GLU A 192 -10.32 14.11 1.50
CA GLU A 192 -11.36 14.30 2.51
C GLU A 192 -12.61 13.53 2.13
N PHE A 193 -13.19 12.84 3.10
CA PHE A 193 -14.49 12.19 2.92
C PHE A 193 -15.59 13.23 3.10
N SER A 194 -16.43 13.38 2.08
CA SER A 194 -17.63 14.23 2.08
C SER A 194 -18.84 13.45 2.57
#